data_20448c08b6d6270ae7157f88ae55ad43
#
_entry.id   20448c08b6d6270ae7157f88ae55ad43
#
_cell.length_a   1.000
_cell.length_b   1.000
_cell.length_c   1.000
_cell.angle_alpha   90.00
_cell.angle_beta   90.00
_cell.angle_gamma   90.00
#
_symmetry.space_group_name_H-M   'P 1'
#
loop_
_entity.id
_entity.type
_entity.pdbx_description
1 polymer ?
#
loop_
_entity_poly.entity_id
_entity_poly.type
_entity_poly.pdbx_seq_one_letter_code
_entity_poly.pdbx_strand_id
1 'polypeptide(L)'
;MIVTLRECKGNNALFFMRESRSSRKCRKVLCAYLVRYTKSMTTQTFEALAKSRFSARDFLNKPVDSKILETILQTAAQSPSWSNTRGYMLAIAQGELKQQLIDSYVQKCKAMFRTKDATLSEEERMIAQKISQPDGDFPVMAPYPQSLKERSARLGLALYKHLNIDRKDFPARNAHTLRNFQAFGAPVMGFVLVRRDFLPFAALDAGIMLQTLLLAAKEQGVDSCPLGVLATWRSPLDEVFDIPPEYALITGFALGYASEAHVNAFRAEHPPIELAHEK
;
A
#
# COMPACT_ATOMS: atom_id res chain seq x y z
N MET A 1 -29.30 30.76 24.34
CA MET A 1 -30.14 29.77 23.63
C MET A 1 -29.59 28.40 23.98
N ILE A 2 -30.24 27.69 24.89
CA ILE A 2 -29.78 26.37 25.34
C ILE A 2 -30.43 25.32 24.44
N VAL A 3 -29.61 24.55 23.69
CA VAL A 3 -30.07 23.42 22.91
C VAL A 3 -29.81 22.15 23.71
N THR A 4 -30.85 21.52 24.22
CA THR A 4 -30.73 20.25 24.95
C THR A 4 -30.90 19.11 23.95
N LEU A 5 -29.84 18.32 23.74
CA LEU A 5 -29.88 17.07 22.99
C LEU A 5 -30.33 15.93 23.93
N ARG A 6 -31.39 15.20 23.57
CA ARG A 6 -31.74 13.94 24.23
C ARG A 6 -31.48 12.82 23.20
N GLU A 7 -30.66 11.87 23.58
CA GLU A 7 -30.46 10.63 22.84
C GLU A 7 -31.67 9.72 22.99
N CYS A 8 -32.25 9.27 21.89
CA CYS A 8 -33.17 8.13 21.85
C CYS A 8 -32.42 6.93 21.31
N LYS A 9 -32.47 5.80 22.05
CA LYS A 9 -31.93 4.49 21.64
C LYS A 9 -32.74 3.97 20.46
N GLY A 10 -32.12 3.89 19.28
CA GLY A 10 -32.69 3.34 18.06
C GLY A 10 -32.12 4.04 16.82
N ASN A 11 -31.92 3.26 15.73
CA ASN A 11 -31.22 3.66 14.51
C ASN A 11 -31.89 4.73 13.64
N ASN A 12 -32.75 5.58 14.20
CA ASN A 12 -33.32 6.75 13.54
C ASN A 12 -33.30 7.94 14.52
N ALA A 13 -32.37 8.85 14.33
CA ALA A 13 -32.35 10.12 15.04
C ALA A 13 -33.48 11.01 14.53
N LEU A 14 -34.60 11.04 15.23
CA LEU A 14 -35.67 12.01 15.01
C LEU A 14 -35.35 13.29 15.84
N PHE A 15 -35.07 14.39 15.13
CA PHE A 15 -34.87 15.70 15.75
C PHE A 15 -36.22 16.37 16.00
N PHE A 16 -36.61 16.54 17.28
CA PHE A 16 -37.74 17.39 17.66
C PHE A 16 -37.24 18.80 17.94
N MET A 17 -37.63 19.75 17.12
CA MET A 17 -37.47 21.19 17.42
C MET A 17 -38.71 21.70 18.15
N ARG A 18 -38.55 22.19 19.37
CA ARG A 18 -39.58 22.98 20.04
C ARG A 18 -39.52 24.40 19.48
N GLU A 19 -40.59 24.90 18.95
CA GLU A 19 -40.67 26.20 18.30
C GLU A 19 -40.41 27.33 19.27
N SER A 20 -39.31 28.03 19.09
CA SER A 20 -39.17 29.43 19.50
C SER A 20 -39.14 30.29 18.24
N ARG A 21 -39.75 31.44 18.26
CA ARG A 21 -39.89 32.39 17.14
C ARG A 21 -38.50 32.86 16.63
N SER A 22 -37.83 32.06 15.85
CA SER A 22 -36.58 32.40 15.17
C SER A 22 -36.84 32.65 13.68
N SER A 23 -36.18 33.67 13.12
CA SER A 23 -36.41 34.15 11.78
C SER A 23 -36.17 33.04 10.73
N ARG A 24 -36.94 33.04 9.61
CA ARG A 24 -36.81 32.10 8.48
C ARG A 24 -35.38 32.00 7.93
N LYS A 25 -34.55 33.00 8.16
CA LYS A 25 -33.15 33.05 7.72
C LYS A 25 -32.26 32.12 8.56
N CYS A 26 -32.46 32.04 9.89
CA CYS A 26 -31.75 31.10 10.76
C CYS A 26 -32.10 29.64 10.48
N ARG A 27 -33.35 29.32 10.12
CA ARG A 27 -33.79 27.96 9.74
C ARG A 27 -33.09 27.49 8.47
N LYS A 28 -32.93 28.34 7.45
CA LYS A 28 -32.24 27.98 6.21
C LYS A 28 -30.74 27.72 6.42
N VAL A 29 -30.07 28.52 7.24
CA VAL A 29 -28.65 28.33 7.55
C VAL A 29 -28.41 27.10 8.38
N LEU A 30 -29.23 26.82 9.39
CA LEU A 30 -29.12 25.61 10.23
C LEU A 30 -29.45 24.33 9.45
N CYS A 31 -30.46 24.37 8.58
CA CYS A 31 -30.79 23.25 7.68
C CYS A 31 -29.67 22.99 6.66
N ALA A 32 -29.08 24.05 6.09
CA ALA A 32 -27.95 23.92 5.18
C ALA A 32 -26.68 23.38 5.88
N TYR A 33 -26.48 23.77 7.15
CA TYR A 33 -25.38 23.27 7.98
C TYR A 33 -25.59 21.79 8.37
N LEU A 34 -26.79 21.41 8.79
CA LEU A 34 -27.17 20.03 9.09
C LEU A 34 -27.09 19.13 7.85
N VAL A 35 -27.60 19.60 6.69
CA VAL A 35 -27.51 18.87 5.42
C VAL A 35 -26.05 18.71 4.95
N ARG A 36 -25.20 19.72 5.17
CA ARG A 36 -23.75 19.60 4.91
C ARG A 36 -23.07 18.63 5.89
N TYR A 37 -23.46 18.66 7.16
CA TYR A 37 -22.88 17.78 8.19
C TYR A 37 -23.34 16.33 8.03
N THR A 38 -24.61 16.09 7.69
CA THR A 38 -25.11 14.73 7.42
C THR A 38 -24.65 14.17 6.06
N LYS A 39 -24.37 15.02 5.06
CA LYS A 39 -23.79 14.60 3.79
C LYS A 39 -22.30 14.18 3.91
N SER A 40 -21.63 14.60 5.01
CA SER A 40 -20.25 14.22 5.33
C SER A 40 -20.14 12.90 6.09
N MET A 41 -21.24 12.30 6.54
CA MET A 41 -21.23 11.06 7.34
C MET A 41 -21.99 9.91 6.67
N THR A 42 -21.74 9.66 5.38
CA THR A 42 -21.96 8.30 4.86
C THR A 42 -20.78 7.46 5.34
N THR A 43 -20.91 6.88 6.53
CA THR A 43 -19.93 5.91 7.04
C THR A 43 -19.90 4.75 6.05
N GLN A 44 -18.82 4.66 5.28
CA GLN A 44 -18.60 3.54 4.37
C GLN A 44 -18.57 2.26 5.21
N THR A 45 -19.32 1.23 4.82
CA THR A 45 -19.25 -0.06 5.52
C THR A 45 -17.86 -0.66 5.37
N PHE A 46 -17.42 -1.49 6.32
CA PHE A 46 -16.14 -2.18 6.22
C PHE A 46 -16.02 -3.00 4.92
N GLU A 47 -17.10 -3.66 4.51
CA GLU A 47 -17.15 -4.40 3.24
C GLU A 47 -16.91 -3.48 2.04
N ALA A 48 -17.57 -2.32 1.99
CA ALA A 48 -17.38 -1.35 0.93
C ALA A 48 -15.96 -0.78 0.93
N LEU A 49 -15.39 -0.48 2.10
CA LEU A 49 -14.01 -0.03 2.25
C LEU A 49 -13.03 -1.08 1.72
N ALA A 50 -13.17 -2.33 2.13
CA ALA A 50 -12.31 -3.43 1.71
C ALA A 50 -12.38 -3.65 0.18
N LYS A 51 -13.59 -3.58 -0.42
CA LYS A 51 -13.78 -3.69 -1.87
C LYS A 51 -13.24 -2.48 -2.64
N SER A 52 -13.21 -1.30 -2.04
CA SER A 52 -12.73 -0.07 -2.69
C SER A 52 -11.21 0.02 -2.76
N ARG A 53 -10.48 -0.69 -1.88
CA ARG A 53 -9.02 -0.72 -1.89
C ARG A 53 -8.50 -1.49 -3.11
N PHE A 54 -7.57 -0.90 -3.81
CA PHE A 54 -6.84 -1.53 -4.93
C PHE A 54 -5.35 -1.18 -4.85
N SER A 55 -4.53 -1.86 -5.63
CA SER A 55 -3.10 -1.53 -5.76
C SER A 55 -2.93 -0.42 -6.79
N ALA A 56 -2.76 0.81 -6.34
CA ALA A 56 -2.49 1.96 -7.21
C ALA A 56 -1.07 1.86 -7.79
N ARG A 57 -0.94 2.02 -9.11
CA ARG A 57 0.32 1.89 -9.84
C ARG A 57 0.69 3.15 -10.64
N ASP A 58 0.08 4.26 -10.26
CA ASP A 58 0.42 5.61 -10.69
C ASP A 58 -0.15 6.59 -9.67
N PHE A 59 0.69 7.48 -9.14
CA PHE A 59 0.30 8.41 -8.10
C PHE A 59 0.52 9.85 -8.55
N LEU A 60 -0.34 10.75 -8.07
CA LEU A 60 -0.17 12.18 -8.20
C LEU A 60 1.05 12.66 -7.41
N ASN A 61 1.75 13.64 -7.94
CA ASN A 61 2.80 14.34 -7.20
C ASN A 61 2.20 15.31 -6.16
N LYS A 62 1.50 14.72 -5.18
CA LYS A 62 0.81 15.45 -4.11
C LYS A 62 1.24 14.84 -2.77
N PRO A 63 1.83 15.63 -1.86
CA PRO A 63 2.27 15.12 -0.57
C PRO A 63 1.08 14.61 0.24
N VAL A 64 1.30 13.56 1.04
CA VAL A 64 0.36 13.13 2.07
C VAL A 64 0.58 14.00 3.30
N ASP A 65 -0.48 14.62 3.81
CA ASP A 65 -0.42 15.43 5.02
C ASP A 65 0.09 14.59 6.20
N SER A 66 0.96 15.17 7.02
CA SER A 66 1.61 14.48 8.14
C SER A 66 0.59 13.96 9.17
N LYS A 67 -0.50 14.70 9.43
CA LYS A 67 -1.56 14.27 10.34
C LYS A 67 -2.36 13.10 9.79
N ILE A 68 -2.58 13.07 8.45
CA ILE A 68 -3.21 11.94 7.78
C ILE A 68 -2.32 10.71 7.92
N LEU A 69 -1.02 10.84 7.63
CA LEU A 69 -0.07 9.74 7.78
C LEU A 69 0.00 9.25 9.23
N GLU A 70 0.06 10.15 10.19
CA GLU A 70 0.02 9.81 11.61
C GLU A 70 -1.26 9.05 11.99
N THR A 71 -2.43 9.50 11.53
CA THR A 71 -3.71 8.82 11.76
C THR A 71 -3.70 7.41 11.18
N ILE A 72 -3.16 7.21 9.98
CA ILE A 72 -3.01 5.90 9.33
C ILE A 72 -2.14 4.98 10.19
N LEU A 73 -0.99 5.47 10.67
CA LEU A 73 -0.06 4.69 11.48
C LEU A 73 -0.64 4.36 12.87
N GLN A 74 -1.33 5.30 13.50
CA GLN A 74 -2.01 5.07 14.78
C GLN A 74 -3.14 4.05 14.65
N THR A 75 -3.90 4.08 13.54
CA THR A 75 -4.93 3.09 13.27
C THR A 75 -4.31 1.71 13.02
N ALA A 76 -3.24 1.63 12.24
CA ALA A 76 -2.49 0.39 12.01
C ALA A 76 -1.95 -0.21 13.32
N ALA A 77 -1.55 0.63 14.27
CA ALA A 77 -1.10 0.22 15.59
C ALA A 77 -2.18 -0.42 16.47
N GLN A 78 -3.48 -0.35 16.10
CA GLN A 78 -4.56 -1.08 16.80
C GLN A 78 -4.64 -2.56 16.41
N SER A 79 -3.86 -2.99 15.41
CA SER A 79 -3.82 -4.40 14.99
C SER A 79 -3.38 -5.32 16.12
N PRO A 80 -4.03 -6.48 16.29
CA PRO A 80 -3.56 -7.47 17.25
C PRO A 80 -2.23 -8.07 16.80
N SER A 81 -1.48 -8.60 17.76
CA SER A 81 -0.28 -9.39 17.52
C SER A 81 -0.18 -10.52 18.54
N TRP A 82 0.62 -11.53 18.26
CA TRP A 82 0.85 -12.62 19.18
C TRP A 82 1.32 -12.10 20.54
N SER A 83 0.54 -12.36 21.59
CA SER A 83 0.78 -11.87 22.96
C SER A 83 1.06 -10.35 23.05
N ASN A 84 0.55 -9.58 22.12
CA ASN A 84 0.79 -8.13 21.98
C ASN A 84 2.27 -7.75 21.86
N THR A 85 3.12 -8.63 21.30
CA THR A 85 4.57 -8.46 21.21
C THR A 85 5.00 -7.50 20.10
N ARG A 86 4.16 -7.37 19.02
CA ARG A 86 4.42 -6.46 17.88
C ARG A 86 5.82 -6.66 17.30
N GLY A 87 6.14 -7.92 16.94
CA GLY A 87 7.44 -8.32 16.40
C GLY A 87 7.77 -7.74 15.02
N TYR A 88 7.31 -6.52 14.72
CA TYR A 88 7.52 -5.82 13.46
C TYR A 88 7.94 -4.36 13.67
N MET A 89 8.54 -3.77 12.65
CA MET A 89 8.96 -2.37 12.58
C MET A 89 8.57 -1.80 11.22
N LEU A 90 8.33 -0.49 11.15
CA LEU A 90 8.15 0.25 9.90
C LEU A 90 9.29 1.25 9.70
N ALA A 91 9.79 1.34 8.48
CA ALA A 91 10.60 2.46 8.02
C ALA A 91 9.79 3.25 6.97
N ILE A 92 9.70 4.56 7.12
CA ILE A 92 8.88 5.44 6.26
C ILE A 92 9.76 6.53 5.67
N ALA A 93 9.74 6.65 4.35
CA ALA A 93 10.51 7.65 3.62
C ALA A 93 9.61 8.58 2.81
N GLN A 94 9.92 9.87 2.85
CA GLN A 94 9.31 10.94 2.08
C GLN A 94 10.41 11.92 1.60
N GLY A 95 10.09 12.80 0.66
CA GLY A 95 11.00 13.84 0.21
C GLY A 95 12.35 13.30 -0.27
N GLU A 96 13.44 13.92 0.20
CA GLU A 96 14.81 13.57 -0.20
C GLU A 96 15.19 12.15 0.21
N LEU A 97 14.78 11.71 1.40
CA LEU A 97 15.05 10.36 1.88
C LEU A 97 14.47 9.29 0.94
N LYS A 98 13.22 9.50 0.49
CA LYS A 98 12.60 8.64 -0.52
C LYS A 98 13.36 8.68 -1.85
N GLN A 99 13.84 9.87 -2.26
CA GLN A 99 14.57 9.99 -3.52
C GLN A 99 15.89 9.21 -3.49
N GLN A 100 16.64 9.26 -2.41
CA GLN A 100 17.86 8.46 -2.23
C GLN A 100 17.58 6.96 -2.36
N LEU A 101 16.53 6.46 -1.71
CA LEU A 101 16.08 5.07 -1.85
C LEU A 101 15.76 4.73 -3.31
N ILE A 102 14.96 5.58 -3.98
CA ILE A 102 14.59 5.36 -5.38
C ILE A 102 15.84 5.28 -6.26
N ASP A 103 16.79 6.16 -6.09
CA ASP A 103 18.01 6.20 -6.92
C ASP A 103 18.82 4.89 -6.76
N SER A 104 19.01 4.41 -5.52
CA SER A 104 19.68 3.14 -5.25
C SER A 104 18.91 1.95 -5.84
N TYR A 105 17.58 1.85 -5.63
CA TYR A 105 16.75 0.80 -6.22
C TYR A 105 16.75 0.83 -7.75
N VAL A 106 16.65 2.00 -8.36
CA VAL A 106 16.66 2.20 -9.82
C VAL A 106 18.01 1.77 -10.42
N GLN A 107 19.12 2.11 -9.78
CA GLN A 107 20.45 1.67 -10.18
C GLN A 107 20.54 0.13 -10.23
N LYS A 108 20.14 -0.55 -9.16
CA LYS A 108 20.14 -2.01 -9.08
C LYS A 108 19.18 -2.65 -10.11
N CYS A 109 17.99 -2.08 -10.29
CA CYS A 109 17.03 -2.58 -11.27
C CYS A 109 17.53 -2.42 -12.71
N LYS A 110 18.10 -1.29 -13.06
CA LYS A 110 18.72 -1.07 -14.39
C LYS A 110 19.89 -2.03 -14.61
N ALA A 111 20.73 -2.26 -13.61
CA ALA A 111 21.80 -3.25 -13.68
C ALA A 111 21.23 -4.66 -13.90
N MET A 112 20.16 -5.04 -13.20
CA MET A 112 19.48 -6.32 -13.40
C MET A 112 19.00 -6.53 -14.86
N PHE A 113 18.50 -5.50 -15.54
CA PHE A 113 18.16 -5.60 -16.97
C PHE A 113 19.38 -5.83 -17.85
N ARG A 114 20.50 -5.17 -17.55
CA ARG A 114 21.75 -5.29 -18.31
C ARG A 114 22.38 -6.67 -18.21
N THR A 115 22.12 -7.46 -17.19
CA THR A 115 22.63 -8.85 -17.09
C THR A 115 22.16 -9.75 -18.24
N LYS A 116 21.02 -9.40 -18.86
CA LYS A 116 20.40 -10.14 -19.96
C LYS A 116 20.58 -9.48 -21.34
N ASP A 117 21.31 -8.38 -21.40
CA ASP A 117 21.53 -7.63 -22.62
C ASP A 117 22.65 -8.32 -23.43
N ALA A 118 22.30 -8.94 -24.54
CA ALA A 118 23.24 -9.64 -25.41
C ALA A 118 24.17 -8.69 -26.18
N THR A 119 23.88 -7.38 -26.20
CA THR A 119 24.74 -6.38 -26.88
C THR A 119 25.93 -5.96 -26.03
N LEU A 120 25.93 -6.25 -24.73
CA LEU A 120 26.99 -5.93 -23.79
C LEU A 120 28.09 -7.00 -23.79
N SER A 121 29.31 -6.56 -23.51
CA SER A 121 30.45 -7.46 -23.27
C SER A 121 30.20 -8.32 -22.02
N GLU A 122 30.96 -9.41 -21.90
CA GLU A 122 30.87 -10.28 -20.72
C GLU A 122 31.28 -9.52 -19.44
N GLU A 123 32.31 -8.70 -19.51
CA GLU A 123 32.76 -7.86 -18.41
C GLU A 123 31.67 -6.89 -17.92
N GLU A 124 30.99 -6.20 -18.85
CA GLU A 124 29.89 -5.29 -18.51
C GLU A 124 28.71 -6.04 -17.88
N ARG A 125 28.40 -7.26 -18.35
CA ARG A 125 27.36 -8.09 -17.74
C ARG A 125 27.74 -8.57 -16.34
N MET A 126 29.01 -8.92 -16.11
CA MET A 126 29.52 -9.29 -14.78
C MET A 126 29.45 -8.10 -13.80
N ILE A 127 29.81 -6.89 -14.23
CA ILE A 127 29.64 -5.67 -13.42
C ILE A 127 28.16 -5.46 -13.07
N ALA A 128 27.29 -5.56 -14.06
CA ALA A 128 25.85 -5.44 -13.88
C ALA A 128 25.30 -6.50 -12.91
N GLN A 129 25.75 -7.72 -13.00
CA GLN A 129 25.39 -8.81 -12.10
C GLN A 129 25.82 -8.51 -10.67
N LYS A 130 27.04 -8.02 -10.45
CA LYS A 130 27.52 -7.63 -9.11
C LYS A 130 26.68 -6.52 -8.48
N ILE A 131 26.30 -5.51 -9.26
CA ILE A 131 25.46 -4.39 -8.78
C ILE A 131 24.04 -4.88 -8.43
N SER A 132 23.47 -5.74 -9.26
CA SER A 132 22.08 -6.19 -9.12
C SER A 132 21.91 -7.49 -8.32
N GLN A 133 22.98 -8.02 -7.73
CA GLN A 133 22.91 -9.20 -6.90
C GLN A 133 21.89 -9.00 -5.78
N PRO A 134 20.86 -9.86 -5.65
CA PRO A 134 19.92 -9.77 -4.56
C PRO A 134 20.62 -9.94 -3.21
N ASP A 135 20.36 -9.01 -2.30
CA ASP A 135 20.87 -9.01 -0.94
C ASP A 135 19.74 -8.91 0.12
N GLY A 136 18.50 -9.16 -0.32
CA GLY A 136 17.33 -9.18 0.54
C GLY A 136 17.34 -10.33 1.53
N ASP A 137 16.64 -10.14 2.65
CA ASP A 137 16.58 -11.12 3.76
C ASP A 137 15.85 -12.41 3.38
N PHE A 138 14.98 -12.37 2.37
CA PHE A 138 14.22 -13.52 1.88
C PHE A 138 14.28 -13.61 0.34
N PRO A 139 14.15 -14.80 -0.25
CA PRO A 139 14.26 -15.00 -1.69
C PRO A 139 12.98 -14.56 -2.44
N VAL A 140 12.72 -13.25 -2.50
CA VAL A 140 11.51 -12.64 -3.11
C VAL A 140 11.33 -13.05 -4.57
N MET A 141 12.42 -13.26 -5.31
CA MET A 141 12.41 -13.66 -6.73
C MET A 141 12.42 -15.18 -6.93
N ALA A 142 12.26 -15.98 -5.88
CA ALA A 142 12.17 -17.43 -6.00
C ALA A 142 10.95 -17.85 -6.83
N PRO A 143 11.05 -18.97 -7.59
CA PRO A 143 9.91 -19.49 -8.32
C PRO A 143 8.74 -19.83 -7.40
N TYR A 144 7.53 -19.51 -7.85
CA TYR A 144 6.33 -19.93 -7.13
C TYR A 144 6.21 -21.46 -7.09
N PRO A 145 5.68 -22.05 -6.00
CA PRO A 145 5.22 -23.43 -6.00
C PRO A 145 4.28 -23.68 -7.18
N GLN A 146 4.33 -24.88 -7.76
CA GLN A 146 3.58 -25.21 -8.98
C GLN A 146 2.08 -24.89 -8.86
N SER A 147 1.47 -25.16 -7.69
CA SER A 147 0.05 -24.88 -7.42
C SER A 147 -0.33 -23.39 -7.46
N LEU A 148 0.63 -22.49 -7.22
CA LEU A 148 0.41 -21.04 -7.21
C LEU A 148 0.89 -20.36 -8.49
N LYS A 149 1.72 -21.03 -9.28
CA LYS A 149 2.34 -20.50 -10.51
C LYS A 149 1.30 -20.04 -11.53
N GLU A 150 0.24 -20.80 -11.71
CA GLU A 150 -0.82 -20.47 -12.66
C GLU A 150 -1.62 -19.23 -12.26
N ARG A 151 -1.91 -19.08 -10.96
CA ARG A 151 -2.59 -17.87 -10.42
C ARG A 151 -1.74 -16.62 -10.66
N SER A 152 -0.45 -16.71 -10.35
CA SER A 152 0.51 -15.62 -10.60
C SER A 152 0.63 -15.27 -12.09
N ALA A 153 0.70 -16.29 -12.96
CA ALA A 153 0.78 -16.08 -14.40
C ALA A 153 -0.50 -15.42 -14.97
N ARG A 154 -1.69 -15.83 -14.52
CA ARG A 154 -2.97 -15.23 -14.94
C ARG A 154 -3.02 -13.75 -14.56
N LEU A 155 -2.64 -13.39 -13.33
CA LEU A 155 -2.59 -12.00 -12.90
C LEU A 155 -1.64 -11.18 -13.79
N GLY A 156 -0.43 -11.67 -14.04
CA GLY A 156 0.56 -10.99 -14.87
C GLY A 156 0.05 -10.79 -16.30
N LEU A 157 -0.55 -11.82 -16.91
CA LEU A 157 -1.13 -11.72 -18.25
C LEU A 157 -2.28 -10.72 -18.32
N ALA A 158 -3.18 -10.72 -17.33
CA ALA A 158 -4.30 -9.79 -17.26
C ALA A 158 -3.82 -8.34 -17.13
N LEU A 159 -2.81 -8.08 -16.28
CA LEU A 159 -2.24 -6.75 -16.11
C LEU A 159 -1.55 -6.25 -17.39
N TYR A 160 -0.71 -7.07 -18.03
CA TYR A 160 -0.03 -6.67 -19.26
C TYR A 160 -1.01 -6.48 -20.44
N LYS A 161 -2.05 -7.31 -20.53
CA LYS A 161 -3.14 -7.12 -21.49
C LYS A 161 -3.85 -5.78 -21.25
N HIS A 162 -4.17 -5.45 -20.01
CA HIS A 162 -4.78 -4.16 -19.64
C HIS A 162 -3.89 -2.97 -20.03
N LEU A 163 -2.56 -3.11 -19.88
CA LEU A 163 -1.58 -2.08 -20.22
C LEU A 163 -1.23 -2.03 -21.71
N ASN A 164 -1.78 -2.90 -22.55
CA ASN A 164 -1.41 -3.09 -23.95
C ASN A 164 0.09 -3.37 -24.15
N ILE A 165 0.71 -4.09 -23.21
CA ILE A 165 2.11 -4.50 -23.28
C ILE A 165 2.19 -5.93 -23.82
N ASP A 166 2.79 -6.12 -25.00
CA ASP A 166 3.01 -7.44 -25.58
C ASP A 166 4.01 -8.25 -24.74
N ARG A 167 3.85 -9.58 -24.75
CA ARG A 167 4.74 -10.49 -24.02
C ARG A 167 6.20 -10.39 -24.48
N LYS A 168 6.43 -10.06 -25.75
CA LYS A 168 7.77 -9.93 -26.37
C LYS A 168 8.30 -8.49 -26.30
N ASP A 169 7.48 -7.53 -25.86
CA ASP A 169 7.92 -6.14 -25.68
C ASP A 169 8.70 -6.00 -24.36
N PHE A 170 9.96 -6.46 -24.39
CA PHE A 170 10.84 -6.38 -23.23
C PHE A 170 11.10 -4.94 -22.76
N PRO A 171 11.30 -3.94 -23.65
CA PRO A 171 11.43 -2.55 -23.23
C PRO A 171 10.25 -2.04 -22.41
N ALA A 172 9.01 -2.21 -22.89
CA ALA A 172 7.81 -1.77 -22.16
C ALA A 172 7.63 -2.54 -20.84
N ARG A 173 7.93 -3.83 -20.81
CA ARG A 173 7.90 -4.65 -19.59
C ARG A 173 8.94 -4.20 -18.57
N ASN A 174 10.16 -3.90 -19.01
CA ASN A 174 11.23 -3.39 -18.16
C ASN A 174 10.87 -2.00 -17.61
N ALA A 175 10.31 -1.12 -18.44
CA ALA A 175 9.82 0.18 -18.02
C ALA A 175 8.74 0.05 -16.92
N HIS A 176 7.75 -0.85 -17.10
CA HIS A 176 6.74 -1.12 -16.09
C HIS A 176 7.34 -1.72 -14.81
N THR A 177 8.30 -2.66 -14.93
CA THR A 177 9.00 -3.25 -13.79
C THR A 177 9.76 -2.18 -12.99
N LEU A 178 10.46 -1.29 -13.68
CA LEU A 178 11.23 -0.19 -13.07
C LEU A 178 10.33 0.71 -12.20
N ARG A 179 9.08 0.94 -12.62
CA ARG A 179 8.14 1.77 -11.85
C ARG A 179 7.83 1.22 -10.47
N ASN A 180 7.90 -0.10 -10.24
CA ASN A 180 7.75 -0.68 -8.90
C ASN A 180 8.85 -0.15 -7.96
N PHE A 181 10.08 -0.07 -8.44
CA PHE A 181 11.23 0.43 -7.67
C PHE A 181 11.23 1.96 -7.51
N GLN A 182 10.41 2.66 -8.28
CA GLN A 182 10.11 4.07 -8.13
C GLN A 182 8.86 4.32 -7.25
N ALA A 183 8.36 3.29 -6.55
CA ALA A 183 7.12 3.32 -5.80
C ALA A 183 5.94 3.88 -6.61
N PHE A 184 5.94 3.70 -7.94
CA PHE A 184 4.96 4.24 -8.88
C PHE A 184 4.76 5.76 -8.81
N GLY A 185 5.73 6.51 -8.30
CA GLY A 185 5.66 7.96 -8.10
C GLY A 185 4.97 8.39 -6.81
N ALA A 186 4.64 7.48 -5.91
CA ALA A 186 3.99 7.79 -4.65
C ALA A 186 4.84 8.75 -3.79
N PRO A 187 4.22 9.69 -3.06
CA PRO A 187 4.93 10.61 -2.16
C PRO A 187 5.50 9.92 -0.92
N VAL A 188 4.93 8.78 -0.51
CA VAL A 188 5.38 8.02 0.67
C VAL A 188 5.79 6.62 0.22
N MET A 189 6.97 6.19 0.66
CA MET A 189 7.51 4.84 0.50
C MET A 189 7.74 4.24 1.88
N GLY A 190 7.18 3.08 2.14
CA GLY A 190 7.30 2.41 3.42
C GLY A 190 7.83 0.99 3.29
N PHE A 191 8.44 0.51 4.37
CA PHE A 191 9.02 -0.82 4.47
C PHE A 191 8.52 -1.49 5.75
N VAL A 192 8.26 -2.77 5.66
CA VAL A 192 7.83 -3.62 6.78
C VAL A 192 8.96 -4.58 7.10
N LEU A 193 9.44 -4.51 8.33
CA LEU A 193 10.49 -5.37 8.86
C LEU A 193 9.90 -6.25 9.97
N VAL A 194 10.44 -7.46 10.11
CA VAL A 194 9.97 -8.46 11.08
C VAL A 194 11.14 -9.03 11.88
N ARG A 195 10.90 -9.36 13.15
CA ARG A 195 11.88 -10.04 13.99
C ARG A 195 12.23 -11.41 13.41
N ARG A 196 13.51 -11.63 13.12
CA ARG A 196 14.04 -12.91 12.58
C ARG A 196 13.84 -14.07 13.54
N ASP A 197 14.05 -13.80 14.81
CA ASP A 197 13.99 -14.77 15.91
C ASP A 197 12.55 -15.08 16.36
N PHE A 198 11.55 -14.43 15.74
CA PHE A 198 10.13 -14.67 16.03
C PHE A 198 9.31 -15.08 14.81
N LEU A 199 9.95 -15.53 13.75
CA LEU A 199 9.26 -16.10 12.58
C LEU A 199 8.70 -17.50 12.92
N PRO A 200 7.52 -17.86 12.36
CA PRO A 200 6.72 -17.12 11.37
C PRO A 200 5.72 -16.12 11.99
N PHE A 201 5.60 -16.02 13.31
CA PHE A 201 4.56 -15.22 13.97
C PHE A 201 4.73 -13.73 13.73
N ALA A 202 5.96 -13.21 13.73
CA ALA A 202 6.21 -11.81 13.39
C ALA A 202 5.74 -11.45 11.97
N ALA A 203 5.84 -12.39 11.01
CA ALA A 203 5.33 -12.18 9.64
C ALA A 203 3.79 -12.17 9.58
N LEU A 204 3.12 -13.03 10.37
CA LEU A 204 1.66 -13.04 10.51
C LEU A 204 1.18 -11.72 11.09
N ASP A 205 1.76 -11.28 12.20
CA ASP A 205 1.45 -10.03 12.88
C ASP A 205 1.65 -8.82 11.95
N ALA A 206 2.77 -8.80 11.22
CA ALA A 206 3.08 -7.76 10.24
C ALA A 206 2.05 -7.73 9.09
N GLY A 207 1.57 -8.87 8.62
CA GLY A 207 0.53 -8.97 7.59
C GLY A 207 -0.81 -8.40 8.07
N ILE A 208 -1.20 -8.67 9.31
CA ILE A 208 -2.42 -8.12 9.92
C ILE A 208 -2.29 -6.59 10.04
N MET A 209 -1.16 -6.11 10.55
CA MET A 209 -0.87 -4.68 10.67
C MET A 209 -0.87 -4.00 9.29
N LEU A 210 -0.20 -4.58 8.30
CA LEU A 210 -0.12 -4.00 6.95
C LEU A 210 -1.52 -3.88 6.32
N GLN A 211 -2.37 -4.91 6.40
CA GLN A 211 -3.73 -4.82 5.87
C GLN A 211 -4.53 -3.72 6.58
N THR A 212 -4.41 -3.58 7.90
CA THR A 212 -5.05 -2.49 8.64
C THR A 212 -4.56 -1.12 8.17
N LEU A 213 -3.23 -0.97 7.96
CA LEU A 213 -2.62 0.25 7.42
C LEU A 213 -3.20 0.62 6.05
N LEU A 214 -3.30 -0.36 5.13
CA LEU A 214 -3.82 -0.13 3.78
C LEU A 214 -5.28 0.29 3.77
N LEU A 215 -6.10 -0.27 4.68
CA LEU A 215 -7.51 0.11 4.83
C LEU A 215 -7.67 1.47 5.50
N ALA A 216 -6.87 1.76 6.54
CA ALA A 216 -6.83 3.08 7.18
C ALA A 216 -6.42 4.17 6.18
N ALA A 217 -5.43 3.90 5.33
CA ALA A 217 -5.06 4.81 4.24
C ALA A 217 -6.27 5.07 3.33
N LYS A 218 -6.96 4.03 2.90
CA LYS A 218 -8.12 4.15 2.02
C LYS A 218 -9.26 4.93 2.66
N GLU A 219 -9.52 4.75 3.95
CA GLU A 219 -10.50 5.52 4.72
C GLU A 219 -10.15 7.00 4.76
N GLN A 220 -8.86 7.34 4.87
CA GLN A 220 -8.35 8.72 4.84
C GLN A 220 -8.26 9.30 3.41
N GLY A 221 -8.77 8.60 2.39
CA GLY A 221 -8.69 9.03 0.99
C GLY A 221 -7.30 8.90 0.37
N VAL A 222 -6.40 8.14 0.99
CA VAL A 222 -5.06 7.83 0.52
C VAL A 222 -5.06 6.43 -0.09
N ASP A 223 -4.60 6.31 -1.33
CA ASP A 223 -4.44 5.03 -2.02
C ASP A 223 -3.09 4.40 -1.70
N SER A 224 -2.98 3.10 -1.98
CA SER A 224 -1.81 2.32 -1.60
C SER A 224 -1.44 1.25 -2.63
N CYS A 225 -0.18 0.82 -2.58
CA CYS A 225 0.28 -0.36 -3.32
C CYS A 225 1.29 -1.15 -2.48
N PRO A 226 1.01 -2.41 -2.11
CA PRO A 226 2.04 -3.32 -1.57
C PRO A 226 3.12 -3.58 -2.63
N LEU A 227 4.39 -3.52 -2.24
CA LEU A 227 5.57 -3.57 -3.11
C LEU A 227 6.57 -4.63 -2.63
N GLY A 228 6.19 -5.91 -2.74
CA GLY A 228 7.06 -7.02 -2.33
C GLY A 228 8.44 -7.01 -2.99
N VAL A 229 8.53 -6.51 -4.22
CA VAL A 229 9.80 -6.44 -4.96
C VAL A 229 10.87 -5.56 -4.29
N LEU A 230 10.48 -4.63 -3.42
CA LEU A 230 11.44 -3.79 -2.68
C LEU A 230 12.28 -4.62 -1.70
N ALA A 231 11.79 -5.78 -1.26
CA ALA A 231 12.55 -6.70 -0.43
C ALA A 231 13.57 -7.56 -1.21
N THR A 232 13.71 -7.36 -2.53
CA THR A 232 14.77 -7.99 -3.33
C THR A 232 16.15 -7.51 -2.90
N TRP A 233 16.26 -6.24 -2.51
CA TRP A 233 17.49 -5.63 -2.05
C TRP A 233 17.29 -4.98 -0.69
N ARG A 234 18.14 -5.35 0.26
CA ARG A 234 18.19 -4.78 1.61
C ARG A 234 19.08 -3.53 1.65
N SER A 235 20.19 -3.55 0.91
CA SER A 235 21.19 -2.50 0.97
C SER A 235 20.66 -1.08 0.73
N PRO A 236 19.72 -0.80 -0.19
CA PRO A 236 19.16 0.56 -0.32
C PRO A 236 18.51 1.08 0.97
N LEU A 237 17.93 0.18 1.76
CA LEU A 237 17.31 0.54 3.02
C LEU A 237 18.35 0.84 4.10
N ASP A 238 19.39 0.01 4.18
CA ASP A 238 20.48 0.15 5.15
C ASP A 238 21.40 1.38 4.86
N GLU A 239 21.42 1.88 3.61
CA GLU A 239 22.07 3.14 3.25
C GLU A 239 21.39 4.38 3.87
N VAL A 240 20.12 4.26 4.24
CA VAL A 240 19.25 5.40 4.59
C VAL A 240 18.72 5.30 6.03
N PHE A 241 18.55 4.09 6.55
CA PHE A 241 18.03 3.83 7.89
C PHE A 241 18.97 2.97 8.72
N ASP A 242 19.08 3.27 9.99
CA ASP A 242 19.75 2.42 10.97
C ASP A 242 18.74 1.33 11.43
N ILE A 243 18.83 0.16 10.79
CA ILE A 243 17.93 -0.97 11.08
C ILE A 243 18.66 -1.99 11.97
N PRO A 244 18.12 -2.29 13.16
CA PRO A 244 18.72 -3.31 14.03
C PRO A 244 18.84 -4.68 13.32
N PRO A 245 19.96 -5.41 13.49
CA PRO A 245 20.27 -6.63 12.72
C PRO A 245 19.26 -7.77 12.96
N GLU A 246 18.55 -7.75 14.08
CA GLU A 246 17.49 -8.70 14.38
C GLU A 246 16.22 -8.51 13.53
N TYR A 247 16.11 -7.42 12.76
CA TYR A 247 14.97 -7.19 11.87
C TYR A 247 15.30 -7.53 10.40
N ALA A 248 14.41 -8.28 9.78
CA ALA A 248 14.46 -8.67 8.38
C ALA A 248 13.42 -7.89 7.57
N LEU A 249 13.80 -7.40 6.39
CA LEU A 249 12.89 -6.77 5.45
C LEU A 249 12.00 -7.82 4.77
N ILE A 250 10.68 -7.73 4.94
CA ILE A 250 9.74 -8.67 4.34
C ILE A 250 9.00 -8.13 3.13
N THR A 251 8.67 -6.84 3.12
CA THR A 251 7.97 -6.18 2.00
C THR A 251 8.08 -4.67 2.11
N GLY A 252 7.75 -3.99 1.02
CA GLY A 252 7.51 -2.55 1.04
C GLY A 252 6.09 -2.19 0.66
N PHE A 253 5.77 -0.90 0.71
CA PHE A 253 4.51 -0.35 0.24
C PHE A 253 4.66 1.11 -0.19
N ALA A 254 3.71 1.57 -0.99
CA ALA A 254 3.57 2.96 -1.41
C ALA A 254 2.25 3.53 -0.90
N LEU A 255 2.25 4.82 -0.49
CA LEU A 255 1.04 5.57 -0.14
C LEU A 255 1.02 6.91 -0.88
N GLY A 256 -0.17 7.31 -1.34
CA GLY A 256 -0.36 8.56 -2.05
C GLY A 256 -1.78 8.67 -2.62
N TYR A 257 -1.97 9.60 -3.51
CA TYR A 257 -3.25 9.79 -4.20
C TYR A 257 -3.13 9.20 -5.60
N ALA A 258 -3.93 8.19 -5.91
CA ALA A 258 -3.93 7.58 -7.24
C ALA A 258 -4.30 8.61 -8.31
N SER A 259 -3.58 8.59 -9.44
CA SER A 259 -3.92 9.36 -10.62
C SER A 259 -5.05 8.68 -11.42
N GLU A 260 -5.54 9.37 -12.44
CA GLU A 260 -6.51 8.82 -13.40
C GLU A 260 -5.86 7.98 -14.52
N ALA A 261 -4.56 7.65 -14.36
CA ALA A 261 -3.85 6.84 -15.35
C ALA A 261 -4.52 5.47 -15.55
N HIS A 262 -4.54 5.01 -16.80
CA HIS A 262 -5.19 3.77 -17.20
C HIS A 262 -4.83 2.55 -16.34
N VAL A 263 -3.57 2.47 -15.89
CA VAL A 263 -3.11 1.39 -15.01
C VAL A 263 -3.90 1.30 -13.70
N ASN A 264 -4.42 2.42 -13.20
CA ASN A 264 -5.22 2.47 -11.98
C ASN A 264 -6.67 1.99 -12.15
N ALA A 265 -7.12 1.78 -13.38
CA ALA A 265 -8.40 1.12 -13.66
C ALA A 265 -8.32 -0.41 -13.58
N PHE A 266 -7.12 -0.99 -13.55
CA PHE A 266 -6.94 -2.43 -13.40
C PHE A 266 -7.47 -2.95 -12.06
N ARG A 267 -8.25 -4.03 -12.11
CA ARG A 267 -8.70 -4.78 -10.92
C ARG A 267 -8.31 -6.24 -11.09
N ALA A 268 -7.63 -6.78 -10.08
CA ALA A 268 -7.31 -8.19 -10.02
C ALA A 268 -8.56 -9.01 -9.69
N GLU A 269 -8.61 -10.23 -10.18
CA GLU A 269 -9.57 -11.23 -9.72
C GLU A 269 -9.29 -11.61 -8.25
N HIS A 270 -10.34 -11.75 -7.47
CA HIS A 270 -10.28 -12.22 -6.09
C HIS A 270 -10.96 -13.59 -5.99
N PRO A 271 -10.21 -14.71 -6.11
CA PRO A 271 -10.79 -16.02 -5.95
C PRO A 271 -11.30 -16.20 -4.50
N PRO A 272 -12.32 -17.05 -4.29
CA PRO A 272 -12.80 -17.34 -2.95
C PRO A 272 -11.71 -17.98 -2.09
N ILE A 273 -11.89 -17.86 -0.76
CA ILE A 273 -11.02 -18.54 0.20
C ILE A 273 -11.31 -20.04 0.11
N GLU A 274 -10.27 -20.84 -0.03
CA GLU A 274 -10.38 -22.30 0.03
C GLU A 274 -10.65 -22.74 1.47
N LEU A 275 -11.70 -23.52 1.67
CA LEU A 275 -12.04 -24.08 2.97
C LEU A 275 -11.58 -25.53 3.04
N ALA A 276 -11.06 -25.93 4.22
CA ALA A 276 -10.80 -27.34 4.47
C ALA A 276 -12.12 -28.11 4.56
N HIS A 277 -12.18 -29.31 3.99
CA HIS A 277 -13.33 -30.19 4.11
C HIS A 277 -13.19 -31.05 5.37
N GLU A 278 -14.31 -31.31 6.02
CA GLU A 278 -14.40 -32.29 7.10
C GLU A 278 -14.08 -33.69 6.54
N LYS A 279 -13.46 -34.55 7.37
CA LYS A 279 -13.11 -35.92 7.00
C LYS A 279 -14.32 -36.85 7.06
#